data_a1a3c98d2fcba1cd4d55828ffa1cd7b8
#
_entry.id   a1a3c98d2fcba1cd4d55828ffa1cd7b8
#
_cell.length_a   1.000
_cell.length_b   1.000
_cell.length_c   1.000
_cell.angle_alpha   90.00
_cell.angle_beta   90.00
_cell.angle_gamma   90.00
#
_symmetry.space_group_name_H-M   'P 1'
#
loop_
_entity.id
_entity.type
_entity.pdbx_description
1 polymer ?
#
loop_
_entity_poly.entity_id
_entity_poly.type
_entity_poly.pdbx_seq_one_letter_code
_entity_poly.pdbx_strand_id
1 'polypeptide(L)'
;MTFHLTSPDAEFLDQLAVPFGSIVPAGTPGKDRGTAPIPGTGAYYFKSYDPNHALVMARNPYFKQWSLAAQPQGYPNEIKMTFGLPVESEVTAVENGQADWLFDPPPPDRLTELSTKYANQVHVNPLTAFFYLAMNTNLKPFNNVLVRQAVNWAVNRQSAVNLYGGSVLAQPACTILPPGFPGHVNFCDYTKGGGSTWKAPDLAKAKALVKKSGLAGTPVAIVTQNDTVNESIGQYVQTVLNQIGFKATLKPLSANIQFTYIQNTKNHVQISLTQCYQDYPAASDFLKVLLSCSSFHPGSDNSINIAGFCDKSIDAQMNTAETLELTNAKKANALWGTIDKEMMAKAPLAPLFNPKLVDFVSKRVGHYEFSRQFYMLVDQLWVK
;
A
#
# COMPACT_ATOMS: atom_id res chain seq x y z
N MET A 1 28.86 -4.46 14.11
CA MET A 1 28.61 -5.34 12.93
C MET A 1 29.17 -4.63 11.70
N THR A 2 29.79 -5.35 10.79
CA THR A 2 30.33 -4.80 9.52
C THR A 2 29.62 -5.48 8.37
N PHE A 3 29.12 -4.69 7.41
CA PHE A 3 28.51 -5.18 6.18
C PHE A 3 29.46 -4.94 5.00
N HIS A 4 29.64 -5.95 4.17
CA HIS A 4 30.39 -5.88 2.93
C HIS A 4 29.42 -5.98 1.76
N LEU A 5 29.14 -4.84 1.12
CA LEU A 5 28.24 -4.78 -0.03
C LEU A 5 28.98 -5.17 -1.30
N THR A 6 28.32 -5.85 -2.22
CA THR A 6 28.87 -6.22 -3.54
C THR A 6 28.92 -5.03 -4.50
N SER A 7 28.07 -4.02 -4.24
CA SER A 7 28.01 -2.74 -4.95
C SER A 7 27.52 -1.65 -3.99
N PRO A 8 27.83 -0.36 -4.25
CA PRO A 8 27.24 0.73 -3.49
C PRO A 8 25.72 0.72 -3.59
N ASP A 9 25.05 0.90 -2.44
CA ASP A 9 23.58 0.92 -2.33
C ASP A 9 23.18 2.09 -1.41
N ALA A 10 22.52 3.10 -1.97
CA ALA A 10 22.10 4.29 -1.24
C ALA A 10 20.93 4.00 -0.26
N GLU A 11 20.16 2.97 -0.54
CA GLU A 11 18.94 2.59 0.20
C GLU A 11 19.24 1.55 1.30
N PHE A 12 20.49 1.07 1.39
CA PHE A 12 20.85 -0.02 2.30
C PHE A 12 20.51 0.26 3.77
N LEU A 13 20.67 1.50 4.22
CA LEU A 13 20.34 1.88 5.60
C LEU A 13 18.82 1.90 5.83
N ASP A 14 18.05 2.32 4.83
CA ASP A 14 16.59 2.30 4.89
C ASP A 14 16.06 0.87 4.93
N GLN A 15 16.65 -0.04 4.14
CA GLN A 15 16.33 -1.47 4.16
C GLN A 15 16.69 -2.14 5.49
N LEU A 16 17.76 -1.70 6.16
CA LEU A 16 18.11 -2.19 7.50
C LEU A 16 17.21 -1.63 8.61
N ALA A 17 16.60 -0.46 8.39
CA ALA A 17 15.73 0.19 9.37
C ALA A 17 14.33 -0.40 9.47
N VAL A 18 13.93 -1.26 8.50
CA VAL A 18 12.64 -1.94 8.53
C VAL A 18 12.69 -3.21 9.39
N PRO A 19 11.52 -3.75 9.84
CA PRO A 19 11.46 -4.93 10.71
C PRO A 19 12.22 -6.16 10.18
N PHE A 20 12.33 -6.31 8.85
CA PHE A 20 13.07 -7.41 8.21
C PHE A 20 14.58 -7.37 8.49
N GLY A 21 15.15 -6.18 8.78
CA GLY A 21 16.53 -6.00 9.19
C GLY A 21 16.79 -6.20 10.69
N SER A 22 15.78 -6.55 11.47
CA SER A 22 15.90 -6.67 12.92
C SER A 22 16.88 -7.76 13.34
N ILE A 23 17.73 -7.45 14.34
CA ILE A 23 18.68 -8.40 14.91
C ILE A 23 17.91 -9.40 15.79
N VAL A 24 18.08 -10.67 15.53
CA VAL A 24 17.47 -11.77 16.28
C VAL A 24 18.56 -12.60 17.00
N PRO A 25 18.23 -13.34 18.07
CA PRO A 25 19.17 -14.22 18.76
C PRO A 25 19.81 -15.26 17.82
N ALA A 26 21.07 -15.57 18.06
CA ALA A 26 21.75 -16.65 17.36
C ALA A 26 20.98 -17.98 17.53
N GLY A 27 20.84 -18.74 16.43
CA GLY A 27 20.09 -19.98 16.41
C GLY A 27 18.57 -19.83 16.30
N THR A 28 18.05 -18.62 16.08
CA THR A 28 16.63 -18.43 15.71
C THR A 28 16.34 -19.21 14.43
N PRO A 29 15.33 -20.13 14.44
CA PRO A 29 15.02 -20.92 13.26
C PRO A 29 14.56 -20.05 12.09
N GLY A 30 15.06 -20.31 10.88
CA GLY A 30 14.65 -19.64 9.62
C GLY A 30 13.29 -20.11 9.10
N LYS A 31 12.26 -20.09 9.97
CA LYS A 31 10.88 -20.45 9.64
C LYS A 31 9.91 -19.48 10.32
N ASP A 32 8.67 -19.47 9.85
CA ASP A 32 7.60 -18.70 10.46
C ASP A 32 7.48 -18.98 11.97
N ARG A 33 7.42 -17.92 12.76
CA ARG A 33 7.34 -17.90 14.22
C ARG A 33 6.10 -17.12 14.70
N GLY A 34 5.10 -16.95 13.87
CA GLY A 34 3.93 -16.11 14.12
C GLY A 34 3.22 -16.33 15.47
N THR A 35 3.32 -17.52 16.07
CA THR A 35 2.74 -17.84 17.39
C THR A 35 3.76 -17.88 18.54
N ALA A 36 5.04 -17.66 18.24
CA ALA A 36 6.13 -17.70 19.23
C ALA A 36 7.01 -16.45 19.06
N PRO A 37 6.75 -15.37 19.81
CA PRO A 37 7.50 -14.13 19.70
C PRO A 37 9.01 -14.34 19.85
N ILE A 38 9.78 -13.67 19.01
CA ILE A 38 11.25 -13.70 19.07
C ILE A 38 11.71 -12.58 20.02
N PRO A 39 12.64 -12.86 20.96
CA PRO A 39 13.21 -11.83 21.80
C PRO A 39 13.89 -10.73 20.96
N GLY A 40 13.64 -9.47 21.30
CA GLY A 40 14.24 -8.30 20.67
C GLY A 40 15.00 -7.43 21.67
N THR A 41 15.65 -6.38 21.16
CA THR A 41 16.44 -5.43 21.95
C THR A 41 15.71 -4.10 22.19
N GLY A 42 14.41 -4.04 21.89
CA GLY A 42 13.60 -2.83 21.97
C GLY A 42 13.26 -2.40 23.40
N ALA A 43 12.60 -1.23 23.52
CA ALA A 43 12.16 -0.65 24.79
C ALA A 43 11.06 -1.47 25.47
N TYR A 44 10.40 -2.34 24.75
CA TYR A 44 9.35 -3.24 25.24
C TYR A 44 9.68 -4.70 24.87
N TYR A 45 9.19 -5.63 25.69
CA TYR A 45 9.25 -7.06 25.43
C TYR A 45 7.85 -7.68 25.50
N PHE A 46 7.65 -8.79 24.82
CA PHE A 46 6.40 -9.56 24.88
C PHE A 46 6.29 -10.26 26.25
N LYS A 47 5.37 -9.76 27.08
CA LYS A 47 5.04 -10.35 28.39
C LYS A 47 4.15 -11.59 28.24
N SER A 48 3.16 -11.51 27.34
CA SER A 48 2.32 -12.62 26.89
C SER A 48 1.80 -12.38 25.49
N TYR A 49 1.55 -13.46 24.76
CA TYR A 49 0.95 -13.43 23.44
C TYR A 49 0.05 -14.64 23.24
N ASP A 50 -1.24 -14.38 23.05
CA ASP A 50 -2.23 -15.33 22.59
C ASP A 50 -2.86 -14.75 21.32
N PRO A 51 -2.61 -15.34 20.13
CA PRO A 51 -3.07 -14.80 18.86
C PRO A 51 -4.60 -14.74 18.73
N ASN A 52 -5.35 -15.46 19.57
CA ASN A 52 -6.79 -15.46 19.56
C ASN A 52 -7.42 -14.48 20.57
N HIS A 53 -6.63 -13.92 21.50
CA HIS A 53 -7.16 -13.10 22.58
C HIS A 53 -6.42 -11.77 22.75
N ALA A 54 -5.12 -11.80 23.02
CA ALA A 54 -4.40 -10.58 23.34
C ALA A 54 -2.88 -10.68 23.20
N LEU A 55 -2.26 -9.54 22.95
CA LEU A 55 -0.84 -9.29 23.11
C LEU A 55 -0.63 -8.33 24.27
N VAL A 56 0.28 -8.66 25.18
CA VAL A 56 0.72 -7.77 26.26
C VAL A 56 2.21 -7.53 26.13
N MET A 57 2.60 -6.27 26.02
CA MET A 57 3.99 -5.82 26.04
C MET A 57 4.25 -5.03 27.33
N ALA A 58 5.42 -5.21 27.92
CA ALA A 58 5.87 -4.51 29.11
C ALA A 58 7.25 -3.88 28.86
N ARG A 59 7.60 -2.85 29.65
CA ARG A 59 8.91 -2.21 29.58
C ARG A 59 10.02 -3.23 29.73
N ASN A 60 11.01 -3.15 28.85
CA ASN A 60 12.22 -3.91 28.94
C ASN A 60 13.17 -3.29 29.98
N PRO A 61 13.40 -3.95 31.14
CA PRO A 61 14.23 -3.39 32.18
C PRO A 61 15.72 -3.30 31.79
N TYR A 62 16.12 -3.99 30.74
CA TYR A 62 17.49 -3.99 30.24
C TYR A 62 17.72 -2.99 29.10
N PHE A 63 16.65 -2.36 28.60
CA PHE A 63 16.75 -1.36 27.54
C PHE A 63 17.43 -0.10 28.08
N LYS A 64 18.41 0.39 27.32
CA LYS A 64 19.04 1.70 27.53
C LYS A 64 18.84 2.53 26.30
N GLN A 65 18.17 3.68 26.46
CA GLN A 65 17.98 4.61 25.35
C GLN A 65 19.33 5.04 24.79
N TRP A 66 19.55 4.75 23.52
CA TRP A 66 20.77 5.11 22.81
C TRP A 66 20.55 6.31 21.86
N SER A 67 19.31 6.57 21.50
CA SER A 67 18.91 7.72 20.69
C SER A 67 17.47 8.12 21.02
N LEU A 68 17.28 9.38 21.38
CA LEU A 68 15.94 9.93 21.62
C LEU A 68 15.12 9.97 20.32
N ALA A 69 15.77 10.28 19.18
CA ALA A 69 15.09 10.43 17.90
C ALA A 69 14.78 9.08 17.23
N ALA A 70 15.70 8.09 17.34
CA ALA A 70 15.56 6.83 16.62
C ALA A 70 14.84 5.75 17.43
N GLN A 71 15.09 5.67 18.74
CA GLN A 71 14.50 4.67 19.62
C GLN A 71 14.39 5.21 21.05
N PRO A 72 13.39 6.05 21.34
CA PRO A 72 13.14 6.57 22.66
C PRO A 72 12.69 5.47 23.63
N GLN A 73 12.77 5.76 24.90
CA GLN A 73 12.42 4.79 25.95
C GLN A 73 10.93 4.44 25.98
N GLY A 74 10.08 5.32 25.45
CA GLY A 74 8.63 5.19 25.50
C GLY A 74 8.02 5.64 26.82
N TYR A 75 6.70 5.86 26.85
CA TYR A 75 5.97 6.36 28.01
C TYR A 75 5.16 5.29 28.75
N PRO A 76 4.40 4.37 28.10
CA PRO A 76 3.57 3.38 28.79
C PRO A 76 4.40 2.39 29.61
N ASN A 77 3.89 1.96 30.74
CA ASN A 77 4.50 0.83 31.48
C ASN A 77 4.12 -0.52 30.86
N GLU A 78 2.91 -0.61 30.32
CA GLU A 78 2.37 -1.80 29.68
C GLU A 78 1.49 -1.35 28.49
N ILE A 79 1.56 -2.11 27.39
CA ILE A 79 0.72 -1.94 26.20
C ILE A 79 -0.03 -3.26 26.02
N LYS A 80 -1.37 -3.20 26.06
CA LYS A 80 -2.23 -4.37 25.85
C LYS A 80 -3.06 -4.17 24.57
N MET A 81 -2.92 -5.09 23.65
CA MET A 81 -3.78 -5.17 22.45
C MET A 81 -4.73 -6.36 22.60
N THR A 82 -6.03 -6.13 22.48
CA THR A 82 -7.07 -7.17 22.51
C THR A 82 -7.49 -7.46 21.09
N PHE A 83 -7.64 -8.72 20.72
CA PHE A 83 -7.97 -9.15 19.36
C PHE A 83 -9.40 -9.68 19.25
N GLY A 84 -9.94 -9.67 18.03
CA GLY A 84 -11.18 -10.35 17.68
C GLY A 84 -12.45 -9.68 18.15
N LEU A 85 -12.40 -8.41 18.53
CA LEU A 85 -13.60 -7.64 18.83
C LEU A 85 -14.26 -7.15 17.54
N PRO A 86 -15.59 -7.04 17.49
CA PRO A 86 -16.26 -6.29 16.43
C PRO A 86 -15.86 -4.82 16.48
N VAL A 87 -15.56 -4.22 15.32
CA VAL A 87 -15.04 -2.84 15.22
C VAL A 87 -15.98 -1.82 15.90
N GLU A 88 -17.29 -2.01 15.83
CA GLU A 88 -18.26 -1.17 16.57
C GLU A 88 -18.06 -1.23 18.10
N SER A 89 -17.71 -2.39 18.62
CA SER A 89 -17.39 -2.55 20.04
C SER A 89 -16.08 -1.86 20.42
N GLU A 90 -15.12 -1.88 19.51
CA GLU A 90 -13.84 -1.17 19.68
C GLU A 90 -14.04 0.34 19.69
N VAL A 91 -14.81 0.90 18.75
CA VAL A 91 -15.18 2.31 18.74
C VAL A 91 -15.82 2.71 20.08
N THR A 92 -16.81 1.94 20.54
CA THR A 92 -17.50 2.18 21.80
C THR A 92 -16.55 2.12 23.01
N ALA A 93 -15.59 1.20 23.01
CA ALA A 93 -14.61 1.08 24.08
C ALA A 93 -13.69 2.33 24.17
N VAL A 94 -13.29 2.91 23.02
CA VAL A 94 -12.52 4.15 22.99
C VAL A 94 -13.36 5.34 23.42
N GLU A 95 -14.62 5.45 22.96
CA GLU A 95 -15.56 6.51 23.37
C GLU A 95 -15.74 6.57 24.89
N ASN A 96 -15.86 5.39 25.52
CA ASN A 96 -16.07 5.26 26.96
C ASN A 96 -14.78 5.28 27.79
N GLY A 97 -13.60 5.35 27.15
CA GLY A 97 -12.30 5.33 27.80
C GLY A 97 -11.90 3.96 28.38
N GLN A 98 -12.52 2.87 27.92
CA GLN A 98 -12.16 1.49 28.25
C GLN A 98 -10.97 1.01 27.42
N ALA A 99 -10.79 1.56 26.22
CA ALA A 99 -9.60 1.44 25.39
C ALA A 99 -9.04 2.82 25.06
N ASP A 100 -7.76 2.89 24.76
CA ASP A 100 -7.07 4.14 24.49
C ASP A 100 -6.85 4.38 22.99
N TRP A 101 -6.97 3.34 22.17
CA TRP A 101 -6.79 3.42 20.72
C TRP A 101 -7.58 2.34 19.99
N LEU A 102 -8.17 2.72 18.86
CA LEU A 102 -8.76 1.82 17.88
C LEU A 102 -7.72 1.52 16.81
N PHE A 103 -7.31 0.24 16.71
CA PHE A 103 -6.35 -0.21 15.69
C PHE A 103 -6.99 -0.37 14.31
N ASP A 104 -8.19 -0.98 14.26
CA ASP A 104 -8.90 -1.20 13.02
C ASP A 104 -9.52 0.10 12.48
N PRO A 105 -9.61 0.28 11.15
CA PRO A 105 -10.26 1.46 10.59
C PRO A 105 -11.72 1.57 11.10
N PRO A 106 -12.15 2.76 11.57
CA PRO A 106 -13.54 2.98 11.98
C PRO A 106 -14.51 2.65 10.82
N PRO A 107 -15.68 2.09 11.11
CA PRO A 107 -16.70 1.87 10.10
C PRO A 107 -17.07 3.17 9.36
N PRO A 108 -17.26 3.15 8.03
CA PRO A 108 -17.51 4.36 7.24
C PRO A 108 -18.71 5.18 7.70
N ASP A 109 -19.75 4.55 8.21
CA ASP A 109 -20.95 5.20 8.75
C ASP A 109 -20.71 5.93 10.07
N ARG A 110 -19.68 5.53 10.85
CA ARG A 110 -19.28 6.22 12.09
C ARG A 110 -18.38 7.42 11.84
N LEU A 111 -17.74 7.53 10.67
CA LEU A 111 -16.72 8.57 10.40
C LEU A 111 -17.24 9.99 10.56
N THR A 112 -18.50 10.26 10.17
CA THR A 112 -19.10 11.58 10.30
C THR A 112 -19.30 11.95 11.78
N GLU A 113 -19.83 11.02 12.58
CA GLU A 113 -19.98 11.22 14.03
C GLU A 113 -18.62 11.43 14.69
N LEU A 114 -17.67 10.53 14.44
CA LEU A 114 -16.32 10.61 15.02
C LEU A 114 -15.62 11.92 14.68
N SER A 115 -15.68 12.35 13.41
CA SER A 115 -15.04 13.59 12.95
C SER A 115 -15.69 14.87 13.50
N THR A 116 -16.95 14.80 13.95
CA THR A 116 -17.67 15.96 14.50
C THR A 116 -17.67 15.98 16.02
N LYS A 117 -18.13 14.89 16.62
CA LYS A 117 -18.29 14.78 18.09
C LYS A 117 -16.95 14.57 18.81
N TYR A 118 -16.01 13.88 18.16
CA TYR A 118 -14.71 13.52 18.72
C TYR A 118 -13.54 14.11 17.91
N ALA A 119 -13.73 15.26 17.28
CA ALA A 119 -12.77 15.89 16.36
C ALA A 119 -11.33 15.98 16.92
N ASN A 120 -11.15 16.18 18.23
CA ASN A 120 -9.84 16.27 18.87
C ASN A 120 -9.20 14.90 19.20
N GLN A 121 -9.93 13.81 18.93
CA GLN A 121 -9.51 12.42 19.19
C GLN A 121 -9.30 11.64 17.89
N VAL A 122 -9.71 12.23 16.75
CA VAL A 122 -9.60 11.63 15.43
C VAL A 122 -8.42 12.24 14.69
N HIS A 123 -7.52 11.38 14.23
CA HIS A 123 -6.36 11.77 13.45
C HIS A 123 -6.42 11.10 12.07
N VAL A 124 -6.39 11.91 11.00
CA VAL A 124 -6.42 11.42 9.62
C VAL A 124 -5.05 11.57 9.01
N ASN A 125 -4.40 10.44 8.76
CA ASN A 125 -3.02 10.37 8.30
C ASN A 125 -2.94 9.82 6.87
N PRO A 126 -2.26 10.49 5.93
CA PRO A 126 -2.01 9.91 4.62
C PRO A 126 -1.06 8.72 4.73
N LEU A 127 -1.44 7.59 4.18
CA LEU A 127 -0.57 6.42 4.08
C LEU A 127 0.33 6.54 2.83
N THR A 128 1.52 5.99 2.93
CA THR A 128 2.41 5.82 1.78
C THR A 128 2.06 4.50 1.09
N ALA A 129 0.96 4.55 0.34
CA ALA A 129 0.38 3.40 -0.32
C ALA A 129 -0.48 3.82 -1.51
N PHE A 130 -0.79 2.89 -2.39
CA PHE A 130 -1.82 3.06 -3.41
C PHE A 130 -2.53 1.75 -3.72
N PHE A 131 -3.82 1.85 -4.04
CA PHE A 131 -4.62 0.76 -4.60
C PHE A 131 -4.66 0.92 -6.11
N TYR A 132 -4.54 -0.19 -6.82
CA TYR A 132 -4.43 -0.17 -8.27
C TYR A 132 -4.97 -1.43 -8.94
N LEU A 133 -5.25 -1.31 -10.22
CA LEU A 133 -5.49 -2.46 -11.09
C LEU A 133 -4.16 -2.84 -11.75
N ALA A 134 -3.67 -4.05 -11.49
CA ALA A 134 -2.55 -4.63 -12.21
C ALA A 134 -3.08 -5.27 -13.50
N MET A 135 -2.56 -4.86 -14.66
CA MET A 135 -2.97 -5.35 -15.97
C MET A 135 -1.84 -6.17 -16.59
N ASN A 136 -2.06 -7.49 -16.74
CA ASN A 136 -1.03 -8.40 -17.21
C ASN A 136 -0.63 -8.09 -18.67
N THR A 137 0.54 -7.50 -18.83
CA THR A 137 1.06 -7.05 -20.13
C THR A 137 1.39 -8.18 -21.11
N ASN A 138 1.35 -9.44 -20.64
CA ASN A 138 1.64 -10.62 -21.45
C ASN A 138 0.38 -11.36 -21.92
N LEU A 139 -0.81 -10.98 -21.41
CA LEU A 139 -2.08 -11.64 -21.72
C LEU A 139 -3.04 -10.71 -22.47
N LYS A 140 -3.78 -11.29 -23.45
CA LYS A 140 -4.89 -10.57 -24.08
C LYS A 140 -6.00 -10.29 -23.06
N PRO A 141 -6.63 -9.11 -23.12
CA PRO A 141 -6.43 -8.02 -24.06
C PRO A 141 -5.33 -7.03 -23.61
N PHE A 142 -4.75 -7.19 -22.42
CA PHE A 142 -3.83 -6.23 -21.78
C PHE A 142 -2.39 -6.25 -22.33
N ASN A 143 -2.05 -7.19 -23.23
CA ASN A 143 -0.81 -7.10 -23.98
C ASN A 143 -0.81 -5.95 -25.01
N ASN A 144 -1.98 -5.33 -25.24
CA ASN A 144 -2.11 -4.13 -26.09
C ASN A 144 -2.14 -2.87 -25.20
N VAL A 145 -1.20 -1.94 -25.42
CA VAL A 145 -1.10 -0.70 -24.63
C VAL A 145 -2.35 0.19 -24.77
N LEU A 146 -3.02 0.21 -25.93
CA LEU A 146 -4.25 1.00 -26.12
C LEU A 146 -5.37 0.52 -25.17
N VAL A 147 -5.44 -0.78 -24.92
CA VAL A 147 -6.40 -1.34 -23.96
C VAL A 147 -6.06 -0.92 -22.53
N ARG A 148 -4.81 -0.98 -22.13
CA ARG A 148 -4.39 -0.55 -20.78
C ARG A 148 -4.62 0.95 -20.56
N GLN A 149 -4.33 1.77 -21.58
CA GLN A 149 -4.65 3.18 -21.57
C GLN A 149 -6.16 3.43 -21.50
N ALA A 150 -6.97 2.63 -22.22
CA ALA A 150 -8.42 2.73 -22.18
C ALA A 150 -8.97 2.49 -20.76
N VAL A 151 -8.45 1.50 -20.03
CA VAL A 151 -8.84 1.27 -18.62
C VAL A 151 -8.52 2.49 -17.76
N ASN A 152 -7.32 3.05 -17.90
CA ASN A 152 -6.90 4.25 -17.17
C ASN A 152 -7.82 5.46 -17.44
N TRP A 153 -8.27 5.65 -18.71
CA TRP A 153 -9.21 6.70 -19.08
C TRP A 153 -10.63 6.45 -18.59
N ALA A 154 -11.04 5.17 -18.48
CA ALA A 154 -12.41 4.80 -18.13
C ALA A 154 -12.71 4.84 -16.64
N VAL A 155 -11.73 4.51 -15.79
CA VAL A 155 -11.94 4.37 -14.34
C VAL A 155 -12.22 5.73 -13.71
N ASN A 156 -13.38 5.86 -13.06
CA ASN A 156 -13.71 6.98 -12.19
C ASN A 156 -13.08 6.72 -10.80
N ARG A 157 -11.97 7.38 -10.55
CA ARG A 157 -11.21 7.22 -9.30
C ARG A 157 -11.98 7.69 -8.07
N GLN A 158 -12.83 8.72 -8.23
CA GLN A 158 -13.70 9.18 -7.14
C GLN A 158 -14.76 8.12 -6.76
N SER A 159 -15.25 7.35 -7.73
CA SER A 159 -16.15 6.24 -7.42
C SER A 159 -15.45 5.15 -6.62
N ALA A 160 -14.19 4.82 -6.96
CA ALA A 160 -13.39 3.88 -6.18
C ALA A 160 -13.12 4.41 -4.75
N VAL A 161 -12.80 5.70 -4.61
CA VAL A 161 -12.67 6.37 -3.29
C VAL A 161 -13.96 6.27 -2.49
N ASN A 162 -15.11 6.53 -3.10
CA ASN A 162 -16.41 6.47 -2.41
C ASN A 162 -16.74 5.04 -1.93
N LEU A 163 -16.41 4.02 -2.73
CA LEU A 163 -16.58 2.61 -2.36
C LEU A 163 -15.62 2.16 -1.25
N TYR A 164 -14.44 2.78 -1.16
CA TYR A 164 -13.48 2.52 -0.09
C TYR A 164 -13.86 3.15 1.25
N GLY A 165 -14.81 4.12 1.25
CA GLY A 165 -15.28 4.81 2.45
C GLY A 165 -15.19 6.33 2.38
N GLY A 166 -14.95 6.89 1.18
CA GLY A 166 -15.01 8.32 0.91
C GLY A 166 -13.70 9.08 1.11
N SER A 167 -13.79 10.40 1.01
CA SER A 167 -12.62 11.30 0.99
C SER A 167 -11.87 11.37 2.34
N VAL A 168 -12.48 10.93 3.43
CA VAL A 168 -11.82 10.81 4.73
C VAL A 168 -10.80 9.67 4.69
N LEU A 169 -11.15 8.53 4.06
CA LEU A 169 -10.32 7.32 4.01
C LEU A 169 -9.41 7.22 2.78
N ALA A 170 -9.64 7.99 1.72
CA ALA A 170 -8.82 7.92 0.53
C ALA A 170 -8.88 9.20 -0.31
N GLN A 171 -7.95 9.31 -1.27
CA GLN A 171 -7.97 10.33 -2.32
C GLN A 171 -7.60 9.72 -3.67
N PRO A 172 -8.14 10.23 -4.80
CA PRO A 172 -7.82 9.73 -6.13
C PRO A 172 -6.32 9.72 -6.41
N ALA A 173 -5.79 8.64 -6.98
CA ALA A 173 -4.39 8.50 -7.37
C ALA A 173 -4.21 8.57 -8.89
N CYS A 174 -3.14 9.22 -9.34
CA CYS A 174 -2.77 9.34 -10.75
C CYS A 174 -1.38 8.77 -11.06
N THR A 175 -0.58 8.54 -10.05
CA THR A 175 0.84 8.18 -10.10
C THR A 175 1.07 6.87 -9.38
N ILE A 176 2.18 6.20 -9.68
CA ILE A 176 2.61 5.00 -8.95
C ILE A 176 3.22 5.41 -7.61
N LEU A 177 4.08 6.43 -7.63
CA LEU A 177 4.64 6.97 -6.39
C LEU A 177 3.57 7.74 -5.61
N PRO A 178 3.35 7.41 -4.32
CA PRO A 178 2.37 8.12 -3.48
C PRO A 178 2.74 9.59 -3.23
N PRO A 179 1.78 10.47 -2.93
CA PRO A 179 2.03 11.88 -2.65
C PRO A 179 3.01 12.09 -1.48
N GLY A 180 4.00 12.96 -1.71
CA GLY A 180 5.04 13.29 -0.73
C GLY A 180 6.13 12.23 -0.57
N PHE A 181 6.14 11.22 -1.41
CA PHE A 181 7.21 10.20 -1.46
C PHE A 181 8.43 10.69 -2.24
N PRO A 182 9.65 10.18 -1.95
CA PRO A 182 10.82 10.50 -2.78
C PRO A 182 10.55 10.27 -4.27
N GLY A 183 10.91 11.23 -5.11
CA GLY A 183 10.67 11.15 -6.55
C GLY A 183 9.24 11.46 -7.02
N HIS A 184 8.25 11.57 -6.11
CA HIS A 184 6.88 11.89 -6.52
C HIS A 184 6.78 13.26 -7.19
N VAL A 185 6.09 13.31 -8.33
CA VAL A 185 5.70 14.54 -9.04
C VAL A 185 4.21 14.52 -9.35
N ASN A 186 3.56 15.68 -9.23
CA ASN A 186 2.13 15.79 -9.52
C ASN A 186 1.88 15.80 -11.04
N PHE A 187 1.32 14.71 -11.55
CA PHE A 187 0.77 14.65 -12.91
C PHE A 187 -0.47 13.72 -12.94
N CYS A 188 -1.36 13.93 -13.88
CA CYS A 188 -2.54 13.10 -14.07
C CYS A 188 -2.90 13.03 -15.56
N ASP A 189 -2.22 12.16 -16.30
CA ASP A 189 -2.36 12.06 -17.76
C ASP A 189 -3.70 11.46 -18.18
N TYR A 190 -4.33 10.65 -17.32
CA TYR A 190 -5.59 9.96 -17.57
C TYR A 190 -6.77 10.63 -16.87
N THR A 191 -6.92 11.95 -17.04
CA THR A 191 -8.07 12.72 -16.58
C THR A 191 -8.65 13.61 -17.66
N LYS A 192 -9.96 13.72 -17.73
CA LYS A 192 -10.64 14.59 -18.71
C LYS A 192 -10.20 16.04 -18.53
N GLY A 193 -9.75 16.66 -19.62
CA GLY A 193 -9.23 18.03 -19.61
C GLY A 193 -7.78 18.16 -19.15
N GLY A 194 -7.10 17.05 -18.82
CA GLY A 194 -5.69 17.06 -18.39
C GLY A 194 -5.44 17.78 -17.05
N GLY A 195 -4.21 17.75 -16.59
CA GLY A 195 -3.77 18.47 -15.38
C GLY A 195 -2.87 17.65 -14.46
N SER A 196 -2.64 18.18 -13.27
CA SER A 196 -1.81 17.55 -12.23
C SER A 196 -2.63 16.75 -11.21
N THR A 197 -3.96 16.89 -11.23
CA THR A 197 -4.90 16.20 -10.34
C THR A 197 -6.01 15.55 -11.15
N TRP A 198 -6.54 14.45 -10.62
CA TRP A 198 -7.67 13.77 -11.25
C TRP A 198 -8.95 14.61 -11.14
N LYS A 199 -9.73 14.67 -12.23
CA LYS A 199 -11.00 15.43 -12.31
C LYS A 199 -12.18 14.53 -12.67
N ALA A 200 -12.06 13.80 -13.79
CA ALA A 200 -13.12 12.95 -14.31
C ALA A 200 -12.56 11.89 -15.28
N PRO A 201 -13.26 10.74 -15.47
CA PRO A 201 -12.95 9.80 -16.52
C PRO A 201 -13.31 10.37 -17.91
N ASP A 202 -12.74 9.78 -18.97
CA ASP A 202 -13.13 10.03 -20.36
C ASP A 202 -13.53 8.72 -21.03
N LEU A 203 -14.79 8.34 -20.84
CA LEU A 203 -15.35 7.11 -21.40
C LEU A 203 -15.39 7.13 -22.93
N ALA A 204 -15.55 8.31 -23.56
CA ALA A 204 -15.55 8.42 -25.02
C ALA A 204 -14.17 8.08 -25.58
N LYS A 205 -13.12 8.64 -24.99
CA LYS A 205 -11.72 8.33 -25.34
C LYS A 205 -11.38 6.86 -25.07
N ALA A 206 -11.80 6.32 -23.94
CA ALA A 206 -11.61 4.91 -23.60
C ALA A 206 -12.23 3.98 -24.65
N LYS A 207 -13.50 4.19 -24.99
CA LYS A 207 -14.20 3.43 -26.06
C LYS A 207 -13.50 3.52 -27.41
N ALA A 208 -13.03 4.71 -27.79
CA ALA A 208 -12.28 4.91 -29.03
C ALA A 208 -10.98 4.10 -29.04
N LEU A 209 -10.25 4.04 -27.93
CA LEU A 209 -9.01 3.24 -27.78
C LEU A 209 -9.30 1.74 -27.88
N VAL A 210 -10.35 1.23 -27.21
CA VAL A 210 -10.77 -0.17 -27.31
C VAL A 210 -11.16 -0.52 -28.74
N LYS A 211 -11.93 0.34 -29.43
CA LYS A 211 -12.26 0.15 -30.86
C LYS A 211 -11.01 0.12 -31.72
N LYS A 212 -10.08 1.06 -31.52
CA LYS A 212 -8.80 1.13 -32.26
C LYS A 212 -7.92 -0.10 -32.02
N SER A 213 -7.97 -0.71 -30.85
CA SER A 213 -7.21 -1.92 -30.55
C SER A 213 -7.71 -3.18 -31.27
N GLY A 214 -8.96 -3.18 -31.77
CA GLY A 214 -9.61 -4.33 -32.37
C GLY A 214 -9.96 -5.45 -31.36
N LEU A 215 -9.91 -5.20 -30.07
CA LEU A 215 -10.08 -6.19 -28.99
C LEU A 215 -11.42 -6.05 -28.24
N ALA A 216 -12.37 -5.30 -28.78
CA ALA A 216 -13.73 -5.23 -28.22
C ALA A 216 -14.36 -6.63 -28.17
N GLY A 217 -15.18 -6.89 -27.15
CA GLY A 217 -15.84 -8.19 -26.94
C GLY A 217 -14.95 -9.27 -26.32
N THR A 218 -13.65 -9.00 -26.08
CA THR A 218 -12.76 -9.96 -25.43
C THR A 218 -13.24 -10.24 -24.00
N PRO A 219 -13.31 -11.53 -23.58
CA PRO A 219 -13.58 -11.89 -22.18
C PRO A 219 -12.44 -11.44 -21.25
N VAL A 220 -12.79 -10.88 -20.10
CA VAL A 220 -11.83 -10.42 -19.08
C VAL A 220 -12.26 -10.88 -17.70
N ALA A 221 -11.40 -11.66 -17.02
CA ALA A 221 -11.59 -12.03 -15.62
C ALA A 221 -10.86 -11.06 -14.69
N ILE A 222 -11.60 -10.45 -13.77
CA ILE A 222 -11.09 -9.53 -12.75
C ILE A 222 -10.93 -10.31 -11.45
N VAL A 223 -9.72 -10.36 -10.90
CA VAL A 223 -9.47 -11.00 -9.59
C VAL A 223 -9.43 -9.95 -8.49
N THR A 224 -10.18 -10.17 -7.40
CA THR A 224 -10.20 -9.34 -6.20
C THR A 224 -10.16 -10.18 -4.94
N GLN A 225 -10.00 -9.56 -3.78
CA GLN A 225 -10.33 -10.20 -2.51
C GLN A 225 -11.86 -10.26 -2.34
N ASN A 226 -12.33 -11.22 -1.54
CA ASN A 226 -13.76 -11.50 -1.32
C ASN A 226 -14.36 -10.76 -0.10
N ASP A 227 -13.68 -9.73 0.40
CA ASP A 227 -14.29 -8.82 1.37
C ASP A 227 -15.20 -7.80 0.68
N THR A 228 -16.10 -7.22 1.45
CA THR A 228 -17.18 -6.34 0.96
C THR A 228 -16.66 -5.15 0.15
N VAL A 229 -15.54 -4.54 0.57
CA VAL A 229 -14.98 -3.34 -0.08
C VAL A 229 -14.33 -3.71 -1.41
N ASN A 230 -13.46 -4.72 -1.42
CA ASN A 230 -12.78 -5.15 -2.63
C ASN A 230 -13.74 -5.75 -3.66
N GLU A 231 -14.76 -6.50 -3.25
CA GLU A 231 -15.82 -6.96 -4.16
C GLU A 231 -16.62 -5.81 -4.77
N SER A 232 -16.98 -4.81 -3.97
CA SER A 232 -17.72 -3.63 -4.46
C SER A 232 -16.91 -2.85 -5.51
N ILE A 233 -15.60 -2.66 -5.26
CA ILE A 233 -14.69 -2.03 -6.23
C ILE A 233 -14.54 -2.93 -7.47
N GLY A 234 -14.44 -4.24 -7.31
CA GLY A 234 -14.36 -5.20 -8.40
C GLY A 234 -15.60 -5.19 -9.30
N GLN A 235 -16.80 -5.13 -8.73
CA GLN A 235 -18.07 -5.01 -9.45
C GLN A 235 -18.15 -3.68 -10.21
N TYR A 236 -17.68 -2.61 -9.58
CA TYR A 236 -17.54 -1.31 -10.24
C TYR A 236 -16.60 -1.41 -11.45
N VAL A 237 -15.42 -1.99 -11.31
CA VAL A 237 -14.45 -2.19 -12.40
C VAL A 237 -15.06 -3.08 -13.50
N GLN A 238 -15.79 -4.14 -13.16
CA GLN A 238 -16.52 -4.99 -14.10
C GLN A 238 -17.51 -4.16 -14.94
N THR A 239 -18.27 -3.30 -14.30
CA THR A 239 -19.20 -2.39 -14.98
C THR A 239 -18.47 -1.47 -15.94
N VAL A 240 -17.36 -0.86 -15.53
CA VAL A 240 -16.54 0.03 -16.37
C VAL A 240 -15.98 -0.72 -17.58
N LEU A 241 -15.42 -1.92 -17.41
CA LEU A 241 -14.88 -2.72 -18.50
C LEU A 241 -15.97 -3.12 -19.51
N ASN A 242 -17.16 -3.48 -19.03
CA ASN A 242 -18.31 -3.77 -19.90
C ASN A 242 -18.74 -2.53 -20.68
N GLN A 243 -18.78 -1.34 -20.05
CA GLN A 243 -19.14 -0.08 -20.69
C GLN A 243 -18.19 0.32 -21.81
N ILE A 244 -16.89 -0.02 -21.70
CA ILE A 244 -15.91 0.29 -22.75
C ILE A 244 -15.77 -0.81 -23.81
N GLY A 245 -16.53 -1.92 -23.68
CA GLY A 245 -16.70 -2.90 -24.72
C GLY A 245 -16.08 -4.27 -24.51
N PHE A 246 -15.68 -4.63 -23.29
CA PHE A 246 -15.24 -5.99 -22.93
C PHE A 246 -16.40 -6.85 -22.41
N LYS A 247 -16.14 -8.14 -22.19
CA LYS A 247 -17.04 -9.08 -21.49
C LYS A 247 -16.39 -9.45 -20.15
N ALA A 248 -16.55 -8.56 -19.16
CA ALA A 248 -15.87 -8.70 -17.89
C ALA A 248 -16.67 -9.56 -16.91
N THR A 249 -15.96 -10.42 -16.16
CA THR A 249 -16.47 -11.24 -15.05
C THR A 249 -15.63 -11.00 -13.82
N LEU A 250 -16.25 -11.09 -12.64
CA LEU A 250 -15.55 -10.98 -11.36
C LEU A 250 -15.20 -12.36 -10.81
N LYS A 251 -13.99 -12.51 -10.27
CA LYS A 251 -13.49 -13.68 -9.57
C LYS A 251 -12.96 -13.29 -8.20
N PRO A 252 -13.82 -13.24 -7.16
CA PRO A 252 -13.36 -12.97 -5.80
C PRO A 252 -12.62 -14.21 -5.23
N LEU A 253 -11.55 -13.95 -4.49
CA LEU A 253 -10.75 -14.95 -3.78
C LEU A 253 -10.54 -14.53 -2.33
N SER A 254 -10.38 -15.48 -1.41
CA SER A 254 -10.09 -15.13 -0.02
C SER A 254 -8.75 -14.36 0.10
N ALA A 255 -8.67 -13.44 1.05
CA ALA A 255 -7.49 -12.63 1.29
C ALA A 255 -6.22 -13.48 1.46
N ASN A 256 -6.34 -14.66 2.10
CA ASN A 256 -5.22 -15.56 2.37
C ASN A 256 -4.57 -16.17 1.11
N ILE A 257 -5.28 -16.20 -0.02
CA ILE A 257 -4.77 -16.81 -1.25
C ILE A 257 -4.71 -15.84 -2.43
N GLN A 258 -5.46 -14.73 -2.39
CA GLN A 258 -5.60 -13.83 -3.54
C GLN A 258 -4.24 -13.29 -3.98
N PHE A 259 -3.42 -12.84 -3.03
CA PHE A 259 -2.14 -12.20 -3.36
C PHE A 259 -1.15 -13.17 -4.01
N THR A 260 -0.96 -14.37 -3.46
CA THR A 260 -0.11 -15.39 -4.08
C THR A 260 -0.68 -15.89 -5.42
N TYR A 261 -2.02 -15.98 -5.53
CA TYR A 261 -2.69 -16.38 -6.74
C TYR A 261 -2.43 -15.44 -7.92
N ILE A 262 -2.51 -14.12 -7.70
CA ILE A 262 -2.31 -13.13 -8.78
C ILE A 262 -0.85 -12.99 -9.20
N GLN A 263 0.11 -13.41 -8.39
CA GLN A 263 1.53 -13.40 -8.69
C GLN A 263 1.93 -14.53 -9.65
N ASN A 264 1.27 -15.69 -9.57
CA ASN A 264 1.64 -16.85 -10.35
C ASN A 264 1.06 -16.78 -11.77
N THR A 265 1.94 -16.66 -12.77
CA THR A 265 1.54 -16.56 -14.18
C THR A 265 0.80 -17.77 -14.71
N LYS A 266 0.93 -18.96 -14.07
CA LYS A 266 0.17 -20.18 -14.41
C LYS A 266 -1.34 -20.02 -14.21
N ASN A 267 -1.75 -19.07 -13.36
CA ASN A 267 -3.15 -18.77 -13.11
C ASN A 267 -3.79 -17.87 -14.18
N HIS A 268 -3.01 -17.41 -15.16
CA HIS A 268 -3.46 -16.59 -16.30
C HIS A 268 -4.35 -15.40 -15.89
N VAL A 269 -4.00 -14.74 -14.80
CA VAL A 269 -4.74 -13.56 -14.31
C VAL A 269 -4.53 -12.40 -15.26
N GLN A 270 -5.63 -11.90 -15.85
CA GLN A 270 -5.60 -10.83 -16.84
C GLN A 270 -5.53 -9.44 -16.19
N ILE A 271 -6.36 -9.22 -15.16
CA ILE A 271 -6.40 -8.00 -14.37
C ILE A 271 -6.76 -8.32 -12.93
N SER A 272 -6.15 -7.65 -11.99
CA SER A 272 -6.44 -7.82 -10.56
C SER A 272 -6.49 -6.49 -9.83
N LEU A 273 -7.37 -6.39 -8.82
CA LEU A 273 -7.34 -5.32 -7.83
C LEU A 273 -6.37 -5.73 -6.72
N THR A 274 -5.42 -4.86 -6.43
CA THR A 274 -4.42 -5.07 -5.39
C THR A 274 -3.91 -3.73 -4.85
N GLN A 275 -3.00 -3.79 -3.89
CA GLN A 275 -2.40 -2.61 -3.27
C GLN A 275 -0.90 -2.80 -3.08
N CYS A 276 -0.20 -1.69 -2.89
CA CYS A 276 1.18 -1.65 -2.43
C CYS A 276 1.32 -0.60 -1.34
N TYR A 277 1.92 -1.01 -0.24
CA TYR A 277 2.33 -0.17 0.88
C TYR A 277 3.85 -0.04 0.86
N GLN A 278 4.34 1.08 1.37
CA GLN A 278 5.77 1.30 1.53
C GLN A 278 6.40 0.23 2.43
N ASP A 279 7.47 -0.41 1.96
CA ASP A 279 8.38 -1.20 2.78
C ASP A 279 9.50 -0.32 3.34
N TYR A 280 10.11 0.54 2.50
CA TYR A 280 11.13 1.52 2.89
C TYR A 280 11.00 2.81 2.03
N PRO A 281 11.53 3.98 2.50
CA PRO A 281 11.19 5.28 1.92
C PRO A 281 12.03 5.63 0.67
N ALA A 282 12.07 4.75 -0.33
CA ALA A 282 12.76 4.98 -1.60
C ALA A 282 11.86 4.71 -2.82
N ALA A 283 12.04 5.45 -3.91
CA ALA A 283 11.22 5.32 -5.11
C ALA A 283 11.32 3.94 -5.76
N SER A 284 12.45 3.26 -5.61
CA SER A 284 12.68 1.89 -6.06
C SER A 284 11.68 0.90 -5.45
N ASP A 285 11.27 1.11 -4.20
CA ASP A 285 10.30 0.29 -3.46
C ASP A 285 8.96 0.14 -4.20
N PHE A 286 8.55 1.17 -4.93
CA PHE A 286 7.35 1.12 -5.77
C PHE A 286 7.70 0.82 -7.23
N LEU A 287 8.58 1.59 -7.84
CA LEU A 287 8.78 1.53 -9.29
C LEU A 287 9.57 0.29 -9.72
N LYS A 288 10.66 -0.04 -9.01
CA LYS A 288 11.51 -1.18 -9.36
C LYS A 288 10.92 -2.49 -8.88
N VAL A 289 10.41 -2.53 -7.63
CA VAL A 289 9.79 -3.72 -7.05
C VAL A 289 8.56 -4.14 -7.85
N LEU A 290 7.70 -3.21 -8.27
CA LEU A 290 6.46 -3.54 -8.97
C LEU A 290 6.63 -3.76 -10.47
N LEU A 291 7.63 -3.16 -11.14
CA LEU A 291 7.61 -3.03 -12.60
C LEU A 291 8.97 -3.26 -13.28
N SER A 292 10.05 -3.61 -12.56
CA SER A 292 11.31 -3.97 -13.22
C SER A 292 11.23 -5.34 -13.88
N CYS A 293 12.09 -5.57 -14.88
CA CYS A 293 12.24 -6.89 -15.47
C CYS A 293 12.75 -7.92 -14.45
N SER A 294 13.60 -7.49 -13.51
CA SER A 294 14.19 -8.35 -12.49
C SER A 294 13.21 -8.81 -11.41
N SER A 295 12.12 -8.06 -11.18
CA SER A 295 11.07 -8.42 -10.22
C SER A 295 9.96 -9.32 -10.81
N PHE A 296 10.02 -9.60 -12.10
CA PHE A 296 9.09 -10.51 -12.76
C PHE A 296 9.63 -11.95 -12.75
N HIS A 297 8.96 -12.84 -12.02
CA HIS A 297 9.32 -14.25 -11.84
C HIS A 297 8.20 -15.16 -12.35
N PRO A 298 8.14 -15.47 -13.67
CA PRO A 298 7.07 -16.27 -14.25
C PRO A 298 6.95 -17.65 -13.59
N GLY A 299 5.72 -18.03 -13.20
CA GLY A 299 5.42 -19.32 -12.56
C GLY A 299 5.74 -19.39 -11.07
N SER A 300 6.19 -18.29 -10.47
CA SER A 300 6.42 -18.18 -9.02
C SER A 300 5.21 -17.57 -8.32
N ASP A 301 4.92 -18.05 -7.10
CA ASP A 301 3.94 -17.45 -6.20
C ASP A 301 4.50 -16.18 -5.50
N ASN A 302 5.73 -15.79 -5.83
CA ASN A 302 6.45 -14.66 -5.26
C ASN A 302 6.93 -13.71 -6.37
N SER A 303 6.08 -13.44 -7.37
CA SER A 303 6.34 -12.46 -8.44
C SER A 303 5.61 -11.16 -8.15
N ILE A 304 6.27 -10.24 -7.44
CA ILE A 304 5.68 -8.95 -7.04
C ILE A 304 5.28 -8.10 -8.25
N ASN A 305 5.97 -8.23 -9.36
CA ASN A 305 5.57 -7.64 -10.63
C ASN A 305 4.38 -8.40 -11.25
N ILE A 306 3.20 -8.18 -10.68
CA ILE A 306 1.94 -8.85 -11.07
C ILE A 306 1.54 -8.50 -12.51
N ALA A 307 1.87 -7.29 -12.95
CA ALA A 307 1.61 -6.85 -14.32
C ALA A 307 2.48 -7.59 -15.36
N GLY A 308 3.53 -8.27 -14.93
CA GLY A 308 4.51 -8.91 -15.84
C GLY A 308 5.15 -7.93 -16.81
N PHE A 309 5.25 -6.65 -16.38
CA PHE A 309 5.83 -5.59 -17.19
C PHE A 309 7.36 -5.71 -17.20
N CYS A 310 7.96 -5.48 -18.36
CA CYS A 310 9.41 -5.43 -18.51
C CYS A 310 9.77 -4.50 -19.67
N ASP A 311 10.46 -3.41 -19.36
CA ASP A 311 11.03 -2.47 -20.33
C ASP A 311 12.49 -2.18 -19.96
N LYS A 312 13.42 -2.74 -20.71
CA LYS A 312 14.87 -2.63 -20.43
C LYS A 312 15.37 -1.19 -20.45
N SER A 313 14.74 -0.30 -21.22
CA SER A 313 15.12 1.12 -21.26
C SER A 313 14.74 1.81 -19.95
N ILE A 314 13.58 1.49 -19.40
CA ILE A 314 13.13 1.98 -18.08
C ILE A 314 13.99 1.37 -16.98
N ASP A 315 14.34 0.08 -17.04
CA ASP A 315 15.24 -0.56 -16.09
C ASP A 315 16.60 0.14 -16.04
N ALA A 316 17.15 0.50 -17.21
CA ALA A 316 18.44 1.25 -17.27
C ALA A 316 18.32 2.65 -16.62
N GLN A 317 17.17 3.32 -16.76
CA GLN A 317 16.92 4.59 -16.08
C GLN A 317 16.79 4.41 -14.56
N MET A 318 16.12 3.35 -14.09
CA MET A 318 16.02 3.02 -12.65
C MET A 318 17.41 2.79 -12.05
N ASN A 319 18.25 1.98 -12.69
CA ASN A 319 19.63 1.76 -12.23
C ASN A 319 20.46 3.07 -12.22
N THR A 320 20.21 3.97 -13.17
CA THR A 320 20.85 5.30 -13.19
C THR A 320 20.35 6.15 -12.02
N ALA A 321 19.06 6.11 -11.71
CA ALA A 321 18.48 6.86 -10.59
C ALA A 321 19.07 6.38 -9.25
N GLU A 322 19.15 5.07 -9.01
CA GLU A 322 19.79 4.48 -7.81
C GLU A 322 21.28 4.91 -7.69
N THR A 323 22.01 4.91 -8.79
CA THR A 323 23.41 5.38 -8.79
C THR A 323 23.51 6.88 -8.43
N LEU A 324 22.56 7.69 -8.92
CA LEU A 324 22.51 9.11 -8.61
C LEU A 324 22.17 9.39 -7.15
N GLU A 325 21.43 8.52 -6.47
CA GLU A 325 21.11 8.68 -5.05
C GLU A 325 22.36 8.75 -4.17
N LEU A 326 23.41 8.02 -4.52
CA LEU A 326 24.69 8.04 -3.81
C LEU A 326 25.38 9.41 -3.81
N THR A 327 25.11 10.26 -4.82
CA THR A 327 25.86 11.51 -5.03
C THR A 327 24.96 12.74 -5.14
N ASN A 328 23.73 12.59 -5.59
CA ASN A 328 22.80 13.70 -5.84
C ASN A 328 21.33 13.26 -5.76
N ALA A 329 20.81 13.12 -4.54
CA ALA A 329 19.41 12.72 -4.28
C ALA A 329 18.39 13.61 -5.02
N LYS A 330 18.64 14.91 -5.21
CA LYS A 330 17.73 15.79 -5.94
C LYS A 330 17.62 15.40 -7.42
N LYS A 331 18.74 15.07 -8.07
CA LYS A 331 18.71 14.60 -9.47
C LYS A 331 18.11 13.20 -9.57
N ALA A 332 18.40 12.33 -8.62
CA ALA A 332 17.79 11.00 -8.53
C ALA A 332 16.25 11.11 -8.44
N ASN A 333 15.75 11.92 -7.51
CA ASN A 333 14.30 12.13 -7.34
C ASN A 333 13.64 12.72 -8.60
N ALA A 334 14.30 13.63 -9.31
CA ALA A 334 13.78 14.16 -10.58
C ALA A 334 13.71 13.08 -11.66
N LEU A 335 14.69 12.18 -11.72
CA LEU A 335 14.69 11.04 -12.64
C LEU A 335 13.61 10.03 -12.27
N TRP A 336 13.44 9.69 -10.99
CA TRP A 336 12.35 8.82 -10.53
C TRP A 336 10.96 9.35 -10.92
N GLY A 337 10.72 10.66 -10.81
CA GLY A 337 9.47 11.27 -11.26
C GLY A 337 9.27 11.19 -12.78
N THR A 338 10.34 11.23 -13.56
CA THR A 338 10.31 11.00 -15.01
C THR A 338 9.98 9.54 -15.33
N ILE A 339 10.59 8.60 -14.62
CA ILE A 339 10.35 7.15 -14.74
C ILE A 339 8.89 6.81 -14.43
N ASP A 340 8.34 7.34 -13.33
CA ASP A 340 6.92 7.14 -12.98
C ASP A 340 6.00 7.58 -14.13
N LYS A 341 6.26 8.74 -14.72
CA LYS A 341 5.49 9.25 -15.84
C LYS A 341 5.63 8.38 -17.11
N GLU A 342 6.83 7.89 -17.41
CA GLU A 342 7.05 6.99 -18.55
C GLU A 342 6.35 5.64 -18.34
N MET A 343 6.41 5.07 -17.11
CA MET A 343 5.68 3.86 -16.76
C MET A 343 4.17 4.07 -16.90
N MET A 344 3.64 5.18 -16.39
CA MET A 344 2.22 5.50 -16.56
C MET A 344 1.82 5.68 -18.03
N ALA A 345 2.68 6.18 -18.90
CA ALA A 345 2.41 6.23 -20.34
C ALA A 345 2.31 4.84 -20.98
N LYS A 346 3.06 3.85 -20.48
CA LYS A 346 2.95 2.41 -20.87
C LYS A 346 1.75 1.72 -20.22
N ALA A 347 1.20 2.32 -19.18
CA ALA A 347 -0.02 1.90 -18.45
C ALA A 347 -0.04 0.43 -17.99
N PRO A 348 1.00 -0.14 -17.38
CA PRO A 348 0.94 -1.48 -16.83
C PRO A 348 -0.01 -1.58 -15.63
N LEU A 349 -0.21 -0.47 -14.95
CA LEU A 349 -1.10 -0.31 -13.80
C LEU A 349 -2.15 0.77 -14.08
N ALA A 350 -3.27 0.70 -13.36
CA ALA A 350 -4.22 1.80 -13.24
C ALA A 350 -4.38 2.18 -11.77
N PRO A 351 -3.66 3.20 -11.28
CA PRO A 351 -3.83 3.72 -9.93
C PRO A 351 -5.28 4.16 -9.70
N LEU A 352 -5.86 3.77 -8.56
CA LEU A 352 -7.22 4.10 -8.17
C LEU A 352 -7.23 5.21 -7.11
N PHE A 353 -6.59 4.95 -5.98
CA PHE A 353 -6.55 5.90 -4.87
C PHE A 353 -5.36 5.64 -3.94
N ASN A 354 -4.99 6.68 -3.19
CA ASN A 354 -4.08 6.59 -2.05
C ASN A 354 -4.92 6.54 -0.77
N PRO A 355 -4.78 5.49 0.06
CA PRO A 355 -5.53 5.37 1.30
C PRO A 355 -5.00 6.31 2.38
N LYS A 356 -5.86 6.57 3.37
CA LYS A 356 -5.53 7.29 4.60
C LYS A 356 -5.88 6.39 5.78
N LEU A 357 -5.12 6.49 6.85
CA LEU A 357 -5.44 5.87 8.13
C LEU A 357 -6.20 6.87 8.98
N VAL A 358 -7.25 6.39 9.63
CA VAL A 358 -7.99 7.15 10.63
C VAL A 358 -7.73 6.50 11.97
N ASP A 359 -6.93 7.15 12.80
CA ASP A 359 -6.74 6.76 14.20
C ASP A 359 -7.78 7.44 15.06
N PHE A 360 -8.45 6.66 15.90
CA PHE A 360 -9.35 7.17 16.93
C PHE A 360 -8.78 6.82 18.30
N VAL A 361 -8.46 7.86 19.08
CA VAL A 361 -7.86 7.72 20.41
C VAL A 361 -8.78 8.25 21.50
N SER A 362 -8.66 7.70 22.72
CA SER A 362 -9.44 8.19 23.85
C SER A 362 -8.99 9.59 24.29
N LYS A 363 -9.88 10.32 25.00
CA LYS A 363 -9.55 11.62 25.60
C LYS A 363 -8.44 11.58 26.66
N ARG A 364 -8.05 10.37 27.10
CA ARG A 364 -6.98 10.13 28.07
C ARG A 364 -5.59 10.18 27.42
N VAL A 365 -5.53 9.92 26.09
CA VAL A 365 -4.27 9.86 25.35
C VAL A 365 -3.69 11.26 25.17
N GLY A 366 -2.40 11.36 25.42
CA GLY A 366 -1.59 12.51 25.06
C GLY A 366 -0.37 12.07 24.26
N HIS A 367 0.29 13.03 23.61
CA HIS A 367 1.47 12.85 22.80
C HIS A 367 1.21 11.85 21.64
N TYR A 368 0.14 12.09 20.87
CA TYR A 368 -0.10 11.34 19.66
C TYR A 368 0.99 11.64 18.62
N GLU A 369 1.71 10.61 18.18
CA GLU A 369 2.70 10.71 17.11
C GLU A 369 2.43 9.66 16.02
N PHE A 370 2.58 10.07 14.76
CA PHE A 370 2.38 9.22 13.60
C PHE A 370 3.64 9.19 12.73
N SER A 371 4.10 7.99 12.44
CA SER A 371 5.15 7.72 11.45
C SER A 371 4.53 7.16 10.17
N ARG A 372 4.94 7.66 9.01
CA ARG A 372 4.51 7.09 7.72
C ARG A 372 4.99 5.65 7.52
N GLN A 373 6.06 5.24 8.22
CA GLN A 373 6.64 3.89 8.15
C GLN A 373 6.03 2.94 9.18
N PHE A 374 5.78 3.43 10.40
CA PHE A 374 5.40 2.58 11.54
C PHE A 374 4.01 2.92 12.08
N TYR A 375 3.28 3.81 11.41
CA TYR A 375 1.96 4.29 11.80
C TYR A 375 1.96 4.99 13.17
N MET A 376 0.92 4.82 13.97
CA MET A 376 0.90 5.41 15.30
C MET A 376 1.96 4.76 16.20
N LEU A 377 2.80 5.60 16.84
CA LEU A 377 3.86 5.16 17.72
C LEU A 377 3.29 4.90 19.12
N VAL A 378 2.75 3.70 19.34
CA VAL A 378 2.07 3.33 20.60
C VAL A 378 2.95 3.42 21.84
N ASP A 379 4.25 3.26 21.69
CA ASP A 379 5.24 3.41 22.76
C ASP A 379 5.48 4.89 23.13
N GLN A 380 5.11 5.82 22.27
CA GLN A 380 5.26 7.25 22.48
C GLN A 380 4.00 7.92 23.06
N LEU A 381 2.90 7.21 23.18
CA LEU A 381 1.71 7.71 23.86
C LEU A 381 1.92 7.76 25.37
N TRP A 382 1.27 8.69 26.02
CA TRP A 382 1.04 8.63 27.47
C TRP A 382 -0.46 8.72 27.76
N VAL A 383 -0.88 8.12 28.87
CA VAL A 383 -2.29 8.03 29.26
C VAL A 383 -2.45 8.67 30.63
N LYS A 384 -3.44 9.58 30.74
CA LYS A 384 -3.80 10.24 32.01
C LYS A 384 -4.53 9.29 32.96
#